data_dd06d44b4abbca02157d5ce14385a7ca
#
_entry.id   dd06d44b4abbca02157d5ce14385a7ca
#
_cell.length_a   1.000
_cell.length_b   1.000
_cell.length_c   1.000
_cell.angle_alpha   90.00
_cell.angle_beta   90.00
_cell.angle_gamma   90.00
#
_symmetry.space_group_name_H-M   'P 1'
#
loop_
_entity.id
_entity.type
_entity.pdbx_description
1 polymer ?
#
loop_
_entity_poly.entity_id
_entity_poly.type
_entity_poly.pdbx_seq_one_letter_code
_entity_poly.pdbx_strand_id
1 'polypeptide(L)'
;MRVLSWNLYHGRDFPPDEGLFTLRSRLLRVTERNDTHVQVNRVLRDEFADWIAGHEWDVAMLQETPPLWFRHLGRQARSTGVRVLTSRNVIPGLQRLAANLNPDLIASWEGGSNQVFVRAPGRIVEHRKMTLTSEPERRRMVWARVQLAGGATVCFANLHASAGLPERATGELLSAAARALAWSRDDPLVFGGDTNVRPARNPEVFDMLRERFGLGEPTGPHAIDHILARGLDVVERPRRLPPERRELPEPGGLRLRLSDHAPVVASFEVR
;
A
#
# COMPACT_ATOMS: atom_id res chain seq x y z
N MET A 1 16.33 0.04 9.98
CA MET A 1 15.13 0.72 9.45
C MET A 1 14.09 -0.33 9.06
N ARG A 2 12.87 -0.20 9.59
CA ARG A 2 11.74 -1.09 9.27
C ARG A 2 10.80 -0.43 8.25
N VAL A 3 10.40 -1.17 7.23
CA VAL A 3 9.52 -0.71 6.16
C VAL A 3 8.24 -1.55 6.15
N LEU A 4 7.10 -0.88 6.07
CA LEU A 4 5.77 -1.46 5.89
C LEU A 4 5.27 -1.09 4.49
N SER A 5 4.71 -2.04 3.74
CA SER A 5 3.92 -1.79 2.54
C SER A 5 2.56 -2.46 2.65
N TRP A 6 1.47 -1.73 2.35
CA TRP A 6 0.13 -2.28 2.43
C TRP A 6 -0.86 -1.58 1.49
N ASN A 7 -1.52 -2.36 0.65
CA ASN A 7 -2.71 -1.92 -0.09
C ASN A 7 -3.93 -1.99 0.84
N LEU A 8 -4.61 -0.85 1.07
CA LEU A 8 -5.71 -0.74 2.03
C LEU A 8 -7.08 -1.09 1.45
N TYR A 9 -7.14 -1.52 0.18
CA TYR A 9 -8.40 -1.92 -0.46
C TYR A 9 -9.51 -0.88 -0.31
N HIS A 10 -9.20 0.40 -0.55
CA HIS A 10 -10.09 1.53 -0.32
C HIS A 10 -10.70 1.61 1.09
N GLY A 11 -10.03 0.99 2.09
CA GLY A 11 -10.48 0.99 3.49
C GLY A 11 -11.61 0.02 3.79
N ARG A 12 -11.69 -1.09 3.05
CA ARG A 12 -12.70 -2.14 3.25
C ARG A 12 -12.11 -3.35 3.96
N ASP A 13 -12.99 -4.13 4.56
CA ASP A 13 -12.68 -5.48 5.02
C ASP A 13 -12.67 -6.48 3.85
N PHE A 14 -12.10 -7.64 4.11
CA PHE A 14 -12.12 -8.78 3.19
C PHE A 14 -12.09 -10.10 3.99
N PRO A 15 -13.26 -10.63 4.37
CA PRO A 15 -13.35 -11.91 5.08
C PRO A 15 -12.80 -13.06 4.23
N PRO A 16 -12.30 -14.14 4.84
CA PRO A 16 -11.77 -15.30 4.11
C PRO A 16 -12.86 -16.08 3.33
N ASP A 17 -14.10 -15.95 3.76
CA ASP A 17 -15.27 -16.55 3.12
C ASP A 17 -15.95 -15.50 2.22
N GLU A 18 -15.77 -15.64 0.92
CA GLU A 18 -16.39 -14.75 -0.07
C GLU A 18 -17.93 -14.83 -0.06
N GLY A 19 -18.51 -15.91 0.47
CA GLY A 19 -19.96 -16.06 0.63
C GLY A 19 -20.58 -15.02 1.56
N LEU A 20 -19.77 -14.34 2.38
CA LEU A 20 -20.23 -13.23 3.22
C LEU A 20 -20.48 -11.92 2.42
N PHE A 21 -19.97 -11.79 1.18
CA PHE A 21 -20.27 -10.66 0.30
C PHE A 21 -21.61 -10.81 -0.42
N THR A 22 -22.69 -10.75 0.34
CA THR A 22 -24.05 -10.90 -0.19
C THR A 22 -24.54 -9.61 -0.87
N LEU A 23 -25.53 -9.74 -1.76
CA LEU A 23 -26.25 -8.55 -2.27
C LEU A 23 -26.92 -7.77 -1.14
N ARG A 24 -27.35 -8.43 -0.09
CA ARG A 24 -27.97 -7.85 1.08
C ARG A 24 -26.98 -6.98 1.86
N SER A 25 -25.75 -7.50 2.11
CA SER A 25 -24.69 -6.72 2.77
C SER A 25 -24.36 -5.47 1.95
N ARG A 26 -24.19 -5.63 0.65
CA ARG A 26 -23.81 -4.55 -0.25
C ARG A 26 -24.90 -3.47 -0.42
N LEU A 27 -26.15 -3.86 -0.56
CA LEU A 27 -27.24 -2.90 -0.81
C LEU A 27 -27.82 -2.32 0.48
N LEU A 28 -28.05 -3.17 1.50
CA LEU A 28 -28.74 -2.78 2.73
C LEU A 28 -27.78 -2.49 3.89
N ARG A 29 -26.46 -2.62 3.66
CA ARG A 29 -25.41 -2.43 4.69
C ARG A 29 -25.61 -3.32 5.92
N VAL A 30 -26.11 -4.52 5.71
CA VAL A 30 -26.28 -5.51 6.76
C VAL A 30 -24.93 -6.18 7.01
N THR A 31 -24.55 -6.33 8.26
CA THR A 31 -23.39 -7.16 8.65
C THR A 31 -23.71 -8.62 8.43
N GLU A 32 -22.93 -9.29 7.60
CA GLU A 32 -22.98 -10.74 7.43
C GLU A 32 -21.93 -11.41 8.30
N ARG A 33 -22.20 -12.64 8.72
CA ARG A 33 -21.31 -13.41 9.61
C ARG A 33 -21.45 -14.90 9.38
N ASN A 34 -20.37 -15.60 9.61
CA ASN A 34 -20.34 -17.04 9.82
C ASN A 34 -19.81 -17.36 11.24
N ASP A 35 -19.37 -18.58 11.49
CA ASP A 35 -18.91 -19.00 12.82
C ASP A 35 -17.57 -18.36 13.25
N THR A 36 -16.82 -17.76 12.34
CA THR A 36 -15.47 -17.24 12.60
C THR A 36 -15.27 -15.78 12.22
N HIS A 37 -15.93 -15.29 11.17
CA HIS A 37 -15.69 -13.96 10.61
C HIS A 37 -16.98 -13.18 10.38
N VAL A 38 -16.79 -11.88 10.31
CA VAL A 38 -17.81 -10.92 9.88
C VAL A 38 -17.36 -10.21 8.59
N GLN A 39 -18.35 -9.82 7.78
CA GLN A 39 -18.23 -8.83 6.73
C GLN A 39 -19.08 -7.62 7.14
N VAL A 40 -18.50 -6.42 7.05
CA VAL A 40 -19.15 -5.19 7.43
C VAL A 40 -19.13 -4.19 6.27
N ASN A 41 -20.23 -3.46 6.09
CA ASN A 41 -20.31 -2.38 5.10
C ASN A 41 -20.34 -1.03 5.83
N ARG A 42 -19.23 -0.69 6.46
CA ARG A 42 -19.03 0.58 7.18
C ARG A 42 -17.63 1.13 6.95
N VAL A 43 -17.44 2.39 7.27
CA VAL A 43 -16.12 3.03 7.21
C VAL A 43 -15.22 2.44 8.29
N LEU A 44 -14.06 1.91 7.90
CA LEU A 44 -13.07 1.26 8.78
C LEU A 44 -11.82 2.12 8.99
N ARG A 45 -11.97 3.44 8.88
CA ARG A 45 -10.84 4.39 8.95
C ARG A 45 -10.06 4.28 10.25
N ASP A 46 -10.74 4.15 11.36
CA ASP A 46 -10.11 4.15 12.68
C ASP A 46 -9.44 2.80 12.93
N GLU A 47 -10.05 1.70 12.50
CA GLU A 47 -9.47 0.35 12.55
C GLU A 47 -8.16 0.25 11.77
N PHE A 48 -8.13 0.78 10.54
CA PHE A 48 -6.89 0.84 9.75
C PHE A 48 -5.84 1.75 10.39
N ALA A 49 -6.27 2.90 10.92
CA ALA A 49 -5.37 3.85 11.56
C ALA A 49 -4.74 3.27 12.84
N ASP A 50 -5.53 2.60 13.67
CA ASP A 50 -5.07 1.95 14.90
C ASP A 50 -4.14 0.78 14.59
N TRP A 51 -4.48 -0.02 13.56
CA TRP A 51 -3.60 -1.09 13.11
C TRP A 51 -2.23 -0.55 12.67
N ILE A 52 -2.20 0.48 11.81
CA ILE A 52 -0.97 1.09 11.32
C ILE A 52 -0.19 1.75 12.48
N ALA A 53 -0.87 2.41 13.40
CA ALA A 53 -0.24 3.04 14.56
C ALA A 53 0.38 2.03 15.52
N GLY A 54 -0.29 0.89 15.73
CA GLY A 54 0.11 -0.17 16.66
C GLY A 54 1.24 -1.07 16.17
N HIS A 55 1.61 -0.99 14.89
CA HIS A 55 2.70 -1.79 14.32
C HIS A 55 4.01 -1.00 14.26
N GLU A 56 5.14 -1.71 14.36
CA GLU A 56 6.47 -1.11 14.29
C GLU A 56 6.91 -0.93 12.85
N TRP A 57 7.19 0.31 12.47
CA TRP A 57 7.77 0.71 11.19
C TRP A 57 8.38 2.12 11.32
N ASP A 58 9.40 2.40 10.53
CA ASP A 58 9.99 3.73 10.37
C ASP A 58 9.39 4.45 9.16
N VAL A 59 9.15 3.69 8.07
CA VAL A 59 8.54 4.18 6.83
C VAL A 59 7.41 3.24 6.40
N ALA A 60 6.24 3.82 6.09
CA ALA A 60 5.10 3.08 5.55
C ALA A 60 4.73 3.54 4.14
N MET A 61 4.56 2.60 3.23
CA MET A 61 4.12 2.77 1.84
C MET A 61 2.71 2.20 1.71
N LEU A 62 1.71 3.05 1.55
CA LEU A 62 0.31 2.64 1.49
C LEU A 62 -0.26 2.85 0.09
N GLN A 63 -1.05 1.88 -0.42
CA GLN A 63 -1.71 1.93 -1.71
C GLN A 63 -3.24 1.85 -1.52
N GLU A 64 -4.00 2.24 -2.53
CA GLU A 64 -5.47 2.34 -2.49
C GLU A 64 -6.03 3.04 -1.24
N THR A 65 -5.23 3.88 -0.64
CA THR A 65 -5.66 4.59 0.57
C THR A 65 -6.67 5.68 0.20
N PRO A 66 -7.84 5.75 0.88
CA PRO A 66 -8.77 6.84 0.69
C PRO A 66 -8.08 8.20 0.90
N PRO A 67 -8.14 9.13 -0.06
CA PRO A 67 -7.34 10.36 -0.02
C PRO A 67 -7.55 11.21 1.23
N LEU A 68 -8.77 11.24 1.76
CA LEU A 68 -9.11 12.07 2.91
C LEU A 68 -8.69 11.45 4.26
N TRP A 69 -8.24 10.20 4.27
CA TRP A 69 -7.67 9.56 5.47
C TRP A 69 -6.25 10.02 5.78
N PHE A 70 -5.55 10.63 4.82
CA PHE A 70 -4.14 11.02 4.92
C PHE A 70 -3.77 11.73 6.24
N ARG A 71 -4.53 12.77 6.60
CA ARG A 71 -4.25 13.53 7.82
C ARG A 71 -4.57 12.74 9.10
N HIS A 72 -5.59 11.89 9.04
CA HIS A 72 -5.99 11.05 10.16
C HIS A 72 -4.96 9.97 10.43
N LEU A 73 -4.56 9.22 9.39
CA LEU A 73 -3.48 8.20 9.47
C LEU A 73 -2.18 8.81 9.99
N GLY A 74 -1.77 9.97 9.45
CA GLY A 74 -0.55 10.65 9.89
C GLY A 74 -0.58 11.03 11.36
N ARG A 75 -1.71 11.57 11.87
CA ARG A 75 -1.87 11.92 13.27
C ARG A 75 -1.85 10.70 14.19
N GLN A 76 -2.65 9.68 13.86
CA GLN A 76 -2.77 8.45 14.65
C GLN A 76 -1.42 7.73 14.76
N ALA A 77 -0.70 7.63 13.64
CA ALA A 77 0.61 6.99 13.57
C ALA A 77 1.79 7.89 14.02
N ARG A 78 1.54 9.15 14.46
CA ARG A 78 2.56 10.14 14.83
C ARG A 78 3.63 10.28 13.75
N SER A 79 3.20 10.45 12.52
CA SER A 79 4.05 10.46 11.34
C SER A 79 3.75 11.64 10.42
N THR A 80 4.74 12.00 9.62
CA THR A 80 4.57 12.95 8.51
C THR A 80 4.54 12.17 7.20
N GLY A 81 3.92 12.72 6.16
CA GLY A 81 3.81 11.97 4.91
C GLY A 81 3.63 12.84 3.68
N VAL A 82 3.72 12.17 2.54
CA VAL A 82 3.40 12.69 1.21
C VAL A 82 2.49 11.72 0.49
N ARG A 83 1.68 12.24 -0.44
CA ARG A 83 0.74 11.41 -1.22
C ARG A 83 0.63 11.86 -2.66
N VAL A 84 0.21 10.92 -3.50
CA VAL A 84 -0.23 11.17 -4.86
C VAL A 84 -1.61 10.54 -5.08
N LEU A 85 -2.55 11.29 -5.68
CA LEU A 85 -3.87 10.76 -6.02
C LEU A 85 -3.76 9.88 -7.27
N THR A 86 -4.33 8.68 -7.22
CA THR A 86 -4.39 7.75 -8.36
C THR A 86 -5.70 7.88 -9.15
N SER A 87 -6.71 8.54 -8.60
CA SER A 87 -7.99 8.80 -9.25
C SER A 87 -8.18 10.27 -9.61
N ARG A 88 -9.16 10.52 -10.50
CA ARG A 88 -9.60 11.88 -10.87
C ARG A 88 -10.70 12.33 -9.90
N ASN A 89 -10.29 12.85 -8.75
CA ASN A 89 -11.24 13.38 -7.76
C ASN A 89 -11.74 14.75 -8.24
N VAL A 90 -12.90 14.74 -8.90
CA VAL A 90 -13.51 15.96 -9.47
C VAL A 90 -14.21 16.79 -8.38
N ILE A 91 -14.92 16.13 -7.46
CA ILE A 91 -15.64 16.76 -6.33
C ILE A 91 -15.34 15.96 -5.05
N PRO A 92 -14.18 16.17 -4.40
CA PRO A 92 -13.69 15.28 -3.34
C PRO A 92 -14.65 15.13 -2.14
N GLY A 93 -15.30 16.20 -1.71
CA GLY A 93 -16.21 16.17 -0.56
C GLY A 93 -17.47 15.35 -0.82
N LEU A 94 -18.07 15.49 -2.00
CA LEU A 94 -19.25 14.72 -2.39
C LEU A 94 -18.92 13.26 -2.63
N GLN A 95 -17.79 12.99 -3.30
CA GLN A 95 -17.30 11.62 -3.53
C GLN A 95 -17.04 10.88 -2.22
N ARG A 96 -16.46 11.56 -1.22
CA ARG A 96 -16.28 11.00 0.12
C ARG A 96 -17.63 10.72 0.80
N LEU A 97 -18.57 11.67 0.75
CA LEU A 97 -19.88 11.48 1.37
C LEU A 97 -20.56 10.24 0.79
N ALA A 98 -20.54 10.11 -0.52
CA ALA A 98 -21.08 8.95 -1.22
C ALA A 98 -20.36 7.67 -0.81
N ALA A 99 -19.01 7.65 -0.83
CA ALA A 99 -18.21 6.49 -0.42
C ALA A 99 -18.49 6.05 1.03
N ASN A 100 -18.71 7.00 1.94
CA ASN A 100 -19.06 6.71 3.33
C ASN A 100 -20.51 6.19 3.50
N LEU A 101 -21.39 6.54 2.56
CA LEU A 101 -22.78 6.04 2.59
C LEU A 101 -22.84 4.54 2.29
N ASN A 102 -22.00 4.03 1.41
CA ASN A 102 -21.93 2.60 1.14
C ASN A 102 -20.53 2.19 0.66
N PRO A 103 -19.59 1.89 1.59
CA PRO A 103 -18.22 1.54 1.25
C PRO A 103 -18.08 0.39 0.26
N ASP A 104 -18.86 -0.68 0.38
CA ASP A 104 -18.75 -1.86 -0.49
C ASP A 104 -19.13 -1.60 -1.95
N LEU A 105 -20.03 -0.63 -2.19
CA LEU A 105 -20.44 -0.28 -3.54
C LEU A 105 -19.61 0.84 -4.15
N ILE A 106 -19.25 1.84 -3.35
CA ILE A 106 -18.76 3.10 -3.86
C ILE A 106 -17.52 3.67 -3.15
N ALA A 107 -16.83 2.86 -2.29
CA ALA A 107 -15.59 3.32 -1.66
C ALA A 107 -14.55 3.77 -2.71
N SER A 108 -14.44 3.04 -3.81
CA SER A 108 -13.54 3.38 -4.92
C SER A 108 -13.89 4.71 -5.61
N TRP A 109 -15.09 5.25 -5.41
CA TRP A 109 -15.52 6.55 -5.95
C TRP A 109 -14.84 7.73 -5.25
N GLU A 110 -14.45 7.59 -3.97
CA GLU A 110 -13.55 8.55 -3.33
C GLU A 110 -12.19 8.57 -4.02
N GLY A 111 -11.90 7.50 -4.76
CA GLY A 111 -10.65 7.25 -5.42
C GLY A 111 -9.59 6.71 -4.47
N GLY A 112 -8.42 6.43 -5.02
CA GLY A 112 -7.26 5.93 -4.31
C GLY A 112 -6.14 6.96 -4.25
N SER A 113 -5.20 6.72 -3.35
CA SER A 113 -3.92 7.42 -3.31
C SER A 113 -2.80 6.48 -2.90
N ASN A 114 -1.60 6.73 -3.42
CA ASN A 114 -0.37 6.13 -2.91
C ASN A 114 0.26 7.12 -1.94
N GLN A 115 0.62 6.65 -0.75
CA GLN A 115 1.10 7.47 0.35
C GLN A 115 2.42 6.91 0.88
N VAL A 116 3.33 7.79 1.31
CA VAL A 116 4.54 7.45 2.06
C VAL A 116 4.49 8.23 3.37
N PHE A 117 4.54 7.51 4.48
CA PHE A 117 4.63 8.08 5.82
C PHE A 117 5.97 7.77 6.46
N VAL A 118 6.46 8.67 7.28
CA VAL A 118 7.71 8.55 8.02
C VAL A 118 7.47 8.91 9.47
N ARG A 119 7.85 8.04 10.40
CA ARG A 119 7.81 8.32 11.84
C ARG A 119 9.00 9.18 12.29
N ALA A 120 8.75 10.04 13.27
CA ALA A 120 9.82 10.76 13.95
C ALA A 120 10.82 9.76 14.61
N PRO A 121 12.13 10.11 14.63
CA PRO A 121 12.73 11.36 14.21
C PRO A 121 13.05 11.47 12.70
N GLY A 122 12.69 10.47 11.89
CA GLY A 122 12.82 10.53 10.44
C GLY A 122 11.99 11.68 9.85
N ARG A 123 12.45 12.25 8.72
CA ARG A 123 11.74 13.33 8.03
C ARG A 123 11.86 13.23 6.52
N ILE A 124 10.83 13.66 5.81
CA ILE A 124 10.85 13.77 4.36
C ILE A 124 11.53 15.09 3.99
N VAL A 125 12.63 15.02 3.24
CA VAL A 125 13.40 16.20 2.79
C VAL A 125 13.12 16.61 1.36
N GLU A 126 12.64 15.67 0.52
CA GLU A 126 12.23 15.91 -0.86
C GLU A 126 11.12 14.92 -1.24
N HIS A 127 10.21 15.32 -2.15
CA HIS A 127 9.26 14.39 -2.72
C HIS A 127 8.94 14.75 -4.17
N ARG A 128 8.61 13.72 -4.96
CA ARG A 128 8.23 13.86 -6.38
C ARG A 128 7.07 12.91 -6.71
N LYS A 129 6.43 13.15 -7.84
CA LYS A 129 5.28 12.37 -8.32
C LYS A 129 5.47 12.08 -9.80
N MET A 130 5.11 10.86 -10.21
CA MET A 130 5.13 10.44 -11.62
C MET A 130 3.79 9.82 -11.98
N THR A 131 3.25 10.17 -13.13
CA THR A 131 2.14 9.44 -13.75
C THR A 131 2.73 8.31 -14.57
N LEU A 132 2.31 7.09 -14.31
CA LEU A 132 2.73 5.86 -14.98
C LEU A 132 1.84 5.61 -16.19
N THR A 133 0.52 5.71 -15.98
CA THR A 133 -0.49 5.69 -17.04
C THR A 133 -1.68 6.57 -16.66
N SER A 134 -2.40 7.05 -17.68
CA SER A 134 -3.59 7.88 -17.50
C SER A 134 -4.90 7.14 -17.81
N GLU A 135 -4.82 6.01 -18.51
CA GLU A 135 -5.99 5.26 -18.99
C GLU A 135 -5.75 3.75 -18.93
N PRO A 136 -6.82 2.93 -18.72
CA PRO A 136 -8.19 3.31 -18.35
C PRO A 136 -8.27 3.94 -16.96
N GLU A 137 -7.39 3.54 -16.04
CA GLU A 137 -7.23 4.10 -14.70
C GLU A 137 -5.89 4.80 -14.57
N ARG A 138 -5.91 5.95 -13.91
CA ARG A 138 -4.68 6.69 -13.67
C ARG A 138 -3.83 5.99 -12.61
N ARG A 139 -2.65 5.52 -13.00
CA ARG A 139 -1.64 4.95 -12.09
C ARG A 139 -0.52 5.95 -11.87
N ARG A 140 -0.06 6.06 -10.64
CA ARG A 140 0.96 7.05 -10.28
C ARG A 140 1.90 6.48 -9.22
N MET A 141 3.14 6.96 -9.26
CA MET A 141 4.15 6.73 -8.23
C MET A 141 4.32 8.00 -7.39
N VAL A 142 4.45 7.84 -6.07
CA VAL A 142 5.03 8.85 -5.19
C VAL A 142 6.43 8.41 -4.80
N TRP A 143 7.37 9.33 -4.91
CA TRP A 143 8.74 9.16 -4.47
C TRP A 143 9.06 10.16 -3.36
N ALA A 144 9.78 9.72 -2.34
CA ALA A 144 10.20 10.54 -1.22
C ALA A 144 11.66 10.26 -0.85
N ARG A 145 12.43 11.30 -0.58
CA ARG A 145 13.76 11.24 0.04
C ARG A 145 13.59 11.47 1.53
N VAL A 146 14.01 10.51 2.32
CA VAL A 146 13.84 10.49 3.77
C VAL A 146 15.19 10.53 4.44
N GLN A 147 15.38 11.49 5.33
CA GLN A 147 16.48 11.51 6.28
C GLN A 147 16.07 10.72 7.52
N LEU A 148 16.80 9.65 7.83
CA LEU A 148 16.58 8.79 9.00
C LEU A 148 17.14 9.40 10.29
N ALA A 149 16.84 8.79 11.44
CA ALA A 149 17.30 9.21 12.76
C ALA A 149 18.81 9.44 12.87
N GLY A 150 19.61 8.58 12.22
CA GLY A 150 21.08 8.65 12.20
C GLY A 150 21.66 9.64 11.18
N GLY A 151 20.82 10.45 10.50
CA GLY A 151 21.25 11.40 9.47
C GLY A 151 21.40 10.79 8.07
N ALA A 152 21.43 9.48 7.95
CA ALA A 152 21.47 8.80 6.67
C ALA A 152 20.23 9.08 5.83
N THR A 153 20.39 9.14 4.50
CA THR A 153 19.32 9.40 3.55
C THR A 153 18.97 8.13 2.79
N VAL A 154 17.67 7.83 2.68
CA VAL A 154 17.13 6.72 1.89
C VAL A 154 15.94 7.22 1.08
N CYS A 155 15.83 6.78 -0.17
CA CYS A 155 14.73 7.10 -1.05
C CYS A 155 13.66 5.99 -1.03
N PHE A 156 12.39 6.38 -1.16
CA PHE A 156 11.24 5.47 -1.19
C PHE A 156 10.38 5.78 -2.39
N ALA A 157 10.07 4.76 -3.18
CA ALA A 157 9.18 4.87 -4.34
C ALA A 157 8.02 3.91 -4.16
N ASN A 158 6.83 4.47 -3.93
CA ASN A 158 5.60 3.74 -3.70
C ASN A 158 4.67 3.87 -4.90
N LEU A 159 4.22 2.74 -5.45
CA LEU A 159 3.32 2.70 -6.59
C LEU A 159 2.24 1.62 -6.41
N HIS A 160 1.19 1.75 -7.23
CA HIS A 160 0.21 0.71 -7.49
C HIS A 160 0.09 0.59 -9.00
N ALA A 161 0.54 -0.54 -9.57
CA ALA A 161 0.55 -0.80 -11.00
C ALA A 161 -0.82 -1.31 -11.50
N SER A 162 -1.01 -1.37 -12.80
CA SER A 162 -2.26 -1.80 -13.42
C SER A 162 -2.59 -3.26 -13.10
N ALA A 163 -3.79 -3.51 -12.57
CA ALA A 163 -4.29 -4.85 -12.30
C ALA A 163 -4.79 -5.54 -13.57
N GLY A 164 -4.63 -6.88 -13.66
CA GLY A 164 -5.18 -7.69 -14.75
C GLY A 164 -4.52 -7.50 -16.12
N LEU A 165 -3.48 -6.67 -16.22
CA LEU A 165 -2.76 -6.34 -17.46
C LEU A 165 -1.23 -6.47 -17.23
N PRO A 166 -0.67 -7.69 -17.21
CA PRO A 166 0.72 -7.93 -16.83
C PRO A 166 1.75 -7.17 -17.66
N GLU A 167 1.56 -7.09 -18.98
CA GLU A 167 2.47 -6.36 -19.87
C GLU A 167 2.50 -4.86 -19.57
N ARG A 168 1.33 -4.28 -19.28
CA ARG A 168 1.23 -2.87 -18.88
C ARG A 168 1.89 -2.65 -17.53
N ALA A 169 1.57 -3.50 -16.54
CA ALA A 169 2.18 -3.43 -15.21
C ALA A 169 3.71 -3.53 -15.29
N THR A 170 4.24 -4.41 -16.15
CA THR A 170 5.67 -4.52 -16.45
C THR A 170 6.25 -3.20 -16.95
N GLY A 171 5.64 -2.60 -17.97
CA GLY A 171 6.08 -1.30 -18.51
C GLY A 171 6.03 -0.19 -17.47
N GLU A 172 4.99 -0.15 -16.64
CA GLU A 172 4.85 0.80 -15.53
C GLU A 172 5.95 0.61 -14.49
N LEU A 173 6.25 -0.64 -14.09
CA LEU A 173 7.30 -0.97 -13.12
C LEU A 173 8.68 -0.56 -13.61
N LEU A 174 9.05 -0.91 -14.84
CA LEU A 174 10.36 -0.58 -15.40
C LEU A 174 10.54 0.93 -15.55
N SER A 175 9.50 1.63 -16.01
CA SER A 175 9.51 3.10 -16.12
C SER A 175 9.60 3.78 -14.75
N ALA A 176 8.87 3.26 -13.75
CA ALA A 176 8.91 3.74 -12.38
C ALA A 176 10.28 3.51 -11.74
N ALA A 177 10.87 2.32 -11.92
CA ALA A 177 12.20 1.98 -11.38
C ALA A 177 13.28 2.89 -11.97
N ALA A 178 13.30 3.07 -13.31
CA ALA A 178 14.23 3.97 -13.98
C ALA A 178 14.12 5.41 -13.46
N ARG A 179 12.90 5.90 -13.28
CA ARG A 179 12.66 7.25 -12.79
C ARG A 179 12.99 7.41 -11.30
N ALA A 180 12.61 6.46 -10.47
CA ALA A 180 12.93 6.47 -9.05
C ALA A 180 14.45 6.48 -8.84
N LEU A 181 15.18 5.66 -9.59
CA LEU A 181 16.64 5.59 -9.56
C LEU A 181 17.27 6.93 -9.96
N ALA A 182 16.82 7.53 -11.07
CA ALA A 182 17.31 8.83 -11.53
C ALA A 182 17.09 9.94 -10.48
N TRP A 183 16.00 9.90 -9.73
CA TRP A 183 15.73 10.85 -8.64
C TRP A 183 16.54 10.54 -7.38
N SER A 184 16.82 9.28 -7.11
CA SER A 184 17.61 8.86 -5.94
C SER A 184 19.09 9.18 -6.10
N ARG A 185 19.60 9.20 -7.33
CA ARG A 185 21.04 9.35 -7.62
C ARG A 185 21.83 8.24 -6.91
N ASP A 186 22.74 8.63 -6.00
CA ASP A 186 23.59 7.71 -5.23
C ASP A 186 22.96 7.23 -3.92
N ASP A 187 21.85 7.85 -3.50
CA ASP A 187 21.15 7.41 -2.28
C ASP A 187 20.54 6.02 -2.45
N PRO A 188 20.54 5.21 -1.40
CA PRO A 188 19.82 3.94 -1.36
C PRO A 188 18.33 4.11 -1.69
N LEU A 189 17.73 3.10 -2.31
CA LEU A 189 16.34 3.13 -2.75
C LEU A 189 15.57 1.91 -2.24
N VAL A 190 14.41 2.14 -1.64
CA VAL A 190 13.33 1.16 -1.44
C VAL A 190 12.25 1.44 -2.47
N PHE A 191 11.91 0.43 -3.27
CA PHE A 191 10.98 0.50 -4.38
C PHE A 191 9.92 -0.59 -4.25
N GLY A 192 8.65 -0.27 -4.43
CA GLY A 192 7.61 -1.29 -4.42
C GLY A 192 6.22 -0.73 -4.16
N GLY A 193 5.42 -1.54 -3.50
CA GLY A 193 3.98 -1.39 -3.32
C GLY A 193 3.23 -2.54 -3.96
N ASP A 194 2.00 -2.30 -4.40
CA ASP A 194 1.22 -3.25 -5.17
C ASP A 194 1.65 -3.19 -6.65
N THR A 195 2.45 -4.16 -7.04
CA THR A 195 3.01 -4.23 -8.40
C THR A 195 2.11 -4.95 -9.39
N ASN A 196 1.12 -5.69 -8.92
CA ASN A 196 0.23 -6.53 -9.72
C ASN A 196 0.95 -7.55 -10.63
N VAL A 197 2.23 -7.83 -10.37
CA VAL A 197 3.06 -8.81 -11.10
C VAL A 197 3.55 -9.87 -10.13
N ARG A 198 3.41 -11.14 -10.52
CA ARG A 198 3.86 -12.29 -9.73
C ARG A 198 5.16 -12.86 -10.28
N PRO A 199 6.22 -13.00 -9.45
CA PRO A 199 7.50 -13.57 -9.89
C PRO A 199 7.37 -14.95 -10.53
N ALA A 200 6.51 -15.82 -10.01
CA ALA A 200 6.31 -17.15 -10.58
C ALA A 200 5.67 -17.17 -11.99
N ARG A 201 5.03 -16.06 -12.41
CA ARG A 201 4.40 -15.93 -13.73
C ARG A 201 5.19 -15.06 -14.69
N ASN A 202 5.93 -14.09 -14.16
CA ASN A 202 6.68 -13.10 -14.92
C ASN A 202 8.08 -12.91 -14.30
N PRO A 203 8.92 -13.97 -14.25
CA PRO A 203 10.24 -13.92 -13.61
C PRO A 203 11.15 -12.88 -14.29
N GLU A 204 11.05 -12.74 -15.61
CA GLU A 204 11.83 -11.82 -16.43
C GLU A 204 11.71 -10.35 -15.99
N VAL A 205 10.58 -9.97 -15.42
CA VAL A 205 10.38 -8.60 -14.90
C VAL A 205 11.29 -8.35 -13.71
N PHE A 206 11.35 -9.32 -12.78
CA PHE A 206 12.17 -9.21 -11.57
C PHE A 206 13.65 -9.40 -11.89
N ASP A 207 14.00 -10.21 -12.89
CA ASP A 207 15.36 -10.30 -13.42
C ASP A 207 15.80 -8.94 -14.00
N MET A 208 14.98 -8.29 -14.81
CA MET A 208 15.26 -6.94 -15.29
C MET A 208 15.38 -5.90 -14.17
N LEU A 209 14.51 -5.97 -13.14
CA LEU A 209 14.59 -5.07 -11.99
C LEU A 209 15.89 -5.26 -11.23
N ARG A 210 16.36 -6.50 -11.07
CA ARG A 210 17.63 -6.84 -10.43
C ARG A 210 18.82 -6.43 -11.28
N GLU A 211 18.89 -6.86 -12.55
CA GLU A 211 20.06 -6.70 -13.41
C GLU A 211 20.27 -5.26 -13.87
N ARG A 212 19.19 -4.56 -14.26
CA ARG A 212 19.29 -3.21 -14.80
C ARG A 212 19.27 -2.12 -13.75
N PHE A 213 18.59 -2.36 -12.62
CA PHE A 213 18.36 -1.32 -11.61
C PHE A 213 18.95 -1.68 -10.24
N GLY A 214 19.49 -2.89 -10.07
CA GLY A 214 20.08 -3.35 -8.81
C GLY A 214 19.06 -3.52 -7.68
N LEU A 215 17.77 -3.64 -8.00
CA LEU A 215 16.71 -3.88 -7.03
C LEU A 215 16.73 -5.33 -6.59
N GLY A 216 16.61 -5.55 -5.27
CA GLY A 216 16.77 -6.89 -4.68
C GLY A 216 15.62 -7.85 -4.96
N GLU A 217 15.68 -8.99 -4.26
CA GLU A 217 14.74 -10.09 -4.44
C GLU A 217 13.28 -9.70 -4.11
N PRO A 218 12.29 -10.26 -4.83
CA PRO A 218 10.87 -10.02 -4.56
C PRO A 218 10.42 -10.67 -3.25
N THR A 219 9.29 -10.21 -2.71
CA THR A 219 8.70 -10.69 -1.44
C THR A 219 8.41 -12.19 -1.44
N GLY A 220 8.08 -12.76 -2.59
CA GLY A 220 7.84 -14.19 -2.77
C GLY A 220 7.23 -14.51 -4.12
N PRO A 221 7.24 -15.81 -4.53
CA PRO A 221 6.91 -16.21 -5.90
C PRO A 221 5.47 -15.91 -6.32
N HIS A 222 4.54 -15.89 -5.38
CA HIS A 222 3.12 -15.65 -5.64
C HIS A 222 2.62 -14.29 -5.12
N ALA A 223 3.51 -13.47 -4.57
CA ALA A 223 3.17 -12.13 -4.11
C ALA A 223 2.94 -11.19 -5.30
N ILE A 224 2.11 -10.17 -5.09
CA ILE A 224 1.95 -9.02 -5.98
C ILE A 224 2.38 -7.72 -5.27
N ASP A 225 2.47 -7.78 -3.95
CA ASP A 225 2.98 -6.70 -3.11
C ASP A 225 4.46 -6.95 -2.81
N HIS A 226 5.31 -5.99 -3.17
CA HIS A 226 6.75 -6.15 -3.05
C HIS A 226 7.41 -4.96 -2.37
N ILE A 227 8.50 -5.25 -1.62
CA ILE A 227 9.47 -4.29 -1.14
C ILE A 227 10.83 -4.72 -1.71
N LEU A 228 11.33 -3.98 -2.69
CA LEU A 228 12.63 -4.21 -3.32
C LEU A 228 13.60 -3.13 -2.86
N ALA A 229 14.85 -3.49 -2.59
CA ALA A 229 15.82 -2.54 -2.08
C ALA A 229 17.11 -2.54 -2.92
N ARG A 230 17.74 -1.36 -3.03
CA ARG A 230 19.05 -1.15 -3.63
C ARG A 230 19.93 -0.33 -2.70
N GLY A 231 21.21 -0.73 -2.55
CA GLY A 231 22.18 -0.01 -1.73
C GLY A 231 21.94 -0.10 -0.22
N LEU A 232 21.18 -1.11 0.21
CA LEU A 232 20.86 -1.40 1.61
C LEU A 232 21.24 -2.84 1.94
N ASP A 233 21.64 -3.08 3.17
CA ASP A 233 21.82 -4.44 3.70
C ASP A 233 20.49 -4.97 4.24
N VAL A 234 20.13 -6.19 3.84
CA VAL A 234 18.88 -6.82 4.24
C VAL A 234 19.05 -7.47 5.62
N VAL A 235 18.37 -6.92 6.62
CA VAL A 235 18.33 -7.49 7.99
C VAL A 235 17.21 -8.52 8.10
N GLU A 236 16.00 -8.14 7.65
CA GLU A 236 14.88 -9.05 7.51
C GLU A 236 14.34 -8.97 6.07
N ARG A 237 14.30 -10.13 5.39
CA ARG A 237 13.78 -10.21 4.02
C ARG A 237 12.32 -9.76 3.97
N PRO A 238 11.89 -9.14 2.86
CA PRO A 238 10.49 -8.80 2.65
C PRO A 238 9.60 -10.03 2.80
N ARG A 239 8.59 -9.94 3.67
CA ARG A 239 7.63 -11.02 3.90
C ARG A 239 6.22 -10.48 4.13
N ARG A 240 5.23 -11.21 3.67
CA ARG A 240 3.84 -10.94 3.99
C ARG A 240 3.54 -11.34 5.43
N LEU A 241 2.80 -10.50 6.14
CA LEU A 241 2.25 -10.88 7.43
C LEU A 241 1.15 -11.93 7.25
N PRO A 242 1.03 -12.89 8.17
CA PRO A 242 -0.03 -13.90 8.12
C PRO A 242 -1.42 -13.24 8.33
N PRO A 243 -2.50 -13.88 7.85
CA PRO A 243 -3.86 -13.29 7.88
C PRO A 243 -4.30 -12.80 9.25
N GLU A 244 -3.97 -13.53 10.30
CA GLU A 244 -4.36 -13.23 11.70
C GLU A 244 -3.81 -11.88 12.18
N ARG A 245 -2.71 -11.42 11.58
CA ARG A 245 -2.10 -10.13 11.94
C ARG A 245 -2.91 -8.92 11.47
N ARG A 246 -3.84 -9.10 10.54
CA ARG A 246 -4.76 -8.05 10.06
C ARG A 246 -6.22 -8.32 10.44
N GLU A 247 -6.45 -9.25 11.37
CA GLU A 247 -7.76 -9.56 11.92
C GLU A 247 -7.96 -8.86 13.26
N LEU A 248 -9.07 -8.17 13.38
CA LEU A 248 -9.48 -7.47 14.59
C LEU A 248 -10.57 -8.28 15.31
N PRO A 249 -10.59 -8.26 16.65
CA PRO A 249 -11.64 -8.92 17.40
C PRO A 249 -12.98 -8.17 17.22
N GLU A 250 -14.05 -8.96 17.03
CA GLU A 250 -15.42 -8.47 16.97
C GLU A 250 -16.28 -9.19 18.04
N PRO A 251 -17.45 -8.65 18.41
CA PRO A 251 -18.34 -9.26 19.36
C PRO A 251 -18.67 -10.72 19.03
N GLY A 252 -18.82 -11.56 20.06
CA GLY A 252 -19.12 -12.98 19.91
C GLY A 252 -17.92 -13.84 19.51
N GLY A 253 -16.69 -13.34 19.64
CA GLY A 253 -15.47 -14.08 19.29
C GLY A 253 -15.16 -14.11 17.80
N LEU A 254 -15.90 -13.35 17.00
CA LEU A 254 -15.70 -13.24 15.57
C LEU A 254 -14.49 -12.37 15.22
N ARG A 255 -14.05 -12.41 13.97
CA ARG A 255 -12.93 -11.64 13.44
C ARG A 255 -13.35 -10.78 12.26
N LEU A 256 -12.85 -9.56 12.23
CA LEU A 256 -12.93 -8.65 11.10
C LEU A 256 -11.57 -8.60 10.41
N ARG A 257 -11.46 -9.10 9.17
CA ARG A 257 -10.20 -9.07 8.41
C ARG A 257 -10.13 -7.81 7.56
N LEU A 258 -9.12 -6.98 7.80
CA LEU A 258 -8.87 -5.76 7.03
C LEU A 258 -8.20 -6.08 5.68
N SER A 259 -8.65 -5.44 4.61
CA SER A 259 -8.09 -5.51 3.25
C SER A 259 -8.07 -6.93 2.66
N ASP A 260 -8.05 -7.04 1.34
CA ASP A 260 -7.76 -8.26 0.58
C ASP A 260 -6.25 -8.53 0.43
N HIS A 261 -5.42 -7.49 0.67
CA HIS A 261 -3.97 -7.60 0.67
C HIS A 261 -3.39 -7.81 2.06
N ALA A 262 -2.36 -8.67 2.15
CA ALA A 262 -1.57 -8.82 3.35
C ALA A 262 -0.49 -7.71 3.43
N PRO A 263 -0.29 -7.08 4.60
CA PRO A 263 0.85 -6.19 4.79
C PRO A 263 2.17 -6.90 4.52
N VAL A 264 3.09 -6.22 3.87
CA VAL A 264 4.48 -6.68 3.66
C VAL A 264 5.39 -5.87 4.57
N VAL A 265 6.29 -6.55 5.26
CA VAL A 265 7.30 -5.93 6.14
C VAL A 265 8.70 -6.38 5.77
N ALA A 266 9.65 -5.48 5.94
CA ALA A 266 11.08 -5.74 5.74
C ALA A 266 11.92 -4.87 6.67
N SER A 267 13.17 -5.28 6.96
CA SER A 267 14.11 -4.48 7.73
C SER A 267 15.45 -4.36 6.98
N PHE A 268 16.01 -3.16 6.98
CA PHE A 268 17.24 -2.82 6.28
C PHE A 268 18.17 -2.00 7.14
N GLU A 269 19.47 -2.10 6.85
CA GLU A 269 20.52 -1.19 7.34
C GLU A 269 21.11 -0.39 6.19
N VAL A 270 21.45 0.87 6.46
CA VAL A 270 22.16 1.74 5.53
C VAL A 270 23.63 1.44 5.65
N ARG A 271 24.31 1.17 4.54
CA ARG A 271 25.75 0.93 4.48
C ARG A 271 26.57 2.17 4.86
#